data_f0d077846745ba51bc6bd6c4c8ea0f92
#
_entry.id   f0d077846745ba51bc6bd6c4c8ea0f92
#
_cell.length_a   1.000
_cell.length_b   1.000
_cell.length_c   1.000
_cell.angle_alpha   90.00
_cell.angle_beta   90.00
_cell.angle_gamma   90.00
#
_symmetry.space_group_name_H-M   'P 1'
#
loop_
_entity.id
_entity.type
_entity.pdbx_description
1 polymer ?
#
loop_
_entity_poly.entity_id
_entity_poly.type
_entity_poly.pdbx_seq_one_letter_code
_entity_poly.pdbx_strand_id
1 'polypeptide(L)'
;MRFVKLLIPVVAITLMVCFAIAQPALAQDGAATFKAKCAACHGAEGQGKIGPALKGTSLSADQITDVLTKGDEAKKPPHKKPISGLSADDAKAVAAYVKSLK
;
A
#
# COMPACT_ATOMS: atom_id res chain seq x y z
N MET A 1 -50.03 25.53 -7.14
CA MET A 1 -48.89 25.90 -6.28
C MET A 1 -48.49 24.84 -5.26
N ARG A 2 -49.18 23.75 -5.18
CA ARG A 2 -48.82 22.65 -4.25
C ARG A 2 -47.76 21.69 -4.80
N PHE A 3 -47.42 21.79 -6.09
CA PHE A 3 -46.48 20.86 -6.74
C PHE A 3 -45.01 21.25 -6.63
N VAL A 4 -44.72 22.50 -6.28
CA VAL A 4 -43.35 23.01 -6.19
C VAL A 4 -42.65 22.54 -4.92
N LYS A 5 -43.40 22.19 -3.87
CA LYS A 5 -42.82 21.75 -2.58
C LYS A 5 -42.35 20.29 -2.57
N LEU A 6 -42.72 19.51 -3.57
CA LEU A 6 -42.36 18.08 -3.64
C LEU A 6 -41.10 17.83 -4.49
N LEU A 7 -40.64 18.82 -5.26
CA LEU A 7 -39.47 18.67 -6.14
C LEU A 7 -38.14 18.93 -5.44
N ILE A 8 -38.16 19.69 -4.36
CA ILE A 8 -36.93 20.06 -3.64
C ILE A 8 -36.24 18.87 -2.94
N PRO A 9 -36.97 17.96 -2.27
CA PRO A 9 -36.29 16.83 -1.61
C PRO A 9 -35.74 15.79 -2.59
N VAL A 10 -36.31 15.70 -3.80
CA VAL A 10 -35.83 14.72 -4.81
C VAL A 10 -34.47 15.12 -5.40
N VAL A 11 -34.29 16.43 -5.61
CA VAL A 11 -33.02 16.96 -6.15
C VAL A 11 -31.87 16.83 -5.12
N ALA A 12 -32.19 17.02 -3.85
CA ALA A 12 -31.18 16.88 -2.78
C ALA A 12 -30.69 15.44 -2.58
N ILE A 13 -31.56 14.46 -2.77
CA ILE A 13 -31.24 13.04 -2.65
C ILE A 13 -30.38 12.58 -3.84
N THR A 14 -30.65 13.11 -5.03
CA THR A 14 -29.91 12.74 -6.25
C THR A 14 -28.47 13.28 -6.22
N LEU A 15 -28.21 14.41 -5.61
CA LEU A 15 -26.88 14.98 -5.47
C LEU A 15 -25.99 14.23 -4.45
N MET A 16 -26.61 13.56 -3.47
CA MET A 16 -25.86 12.85 -2.43
C MET A 16 -25.35 11.48 -2.89
N VAL A 17 -26.01 10.88 -3.87
CA VAL A 17 -25.61 9.56 -4.40
C VAL A 17 -24.41 9.65 -5.34
N CYS A 18 -24.21 10.79 -6.02
CA CYS A 18 -23.07 10.97 -6.92
C CYS A 18 -21.71 11.11 -6.21
N PHE A 19 -21.70 11.45 -4.93
CA PHE A 19 -20.47 11.63 -4.18
C PHE A 19 -19.85 10.30 -3.69
N ALA A 20 -20.65 9.25 -3.60
CA ALA A 20 -20.21 7.95 -3.10
C ALA A 20 -19.47 7.09 -4.14
N ILE A 21 -19.47 7.48 -5.41
CA ILE A 21 -18.95 6.66 -6.52
C ILE A 21 -17.58 7.15 -7.00
N ALA A 22 -17.12 8.31 -6.52
CA ALA A 22 -15.86 8.92 -6.97
C ALA A 22 -14.68 8.57 -6.07
N GLN A 23 -14.54 7.30 -5.68
CA GLN A 23 -13.31 6.86 -5.02
C GLN A 23 -12.33 6.36 -6.09
N PRO A 24 -11.13 6.95 -6.18
CA PRO A 24 -10.12 6.41 -7.08
C PRO A 24 -9.82 4.97 -6.70
N ALA A 25 -9.63 4.13 -7.70
CA ALA A 25 -9.11 2.80 -7.47
C ALA A 25 -7.77 2.95 -6.76
N LEU A 26 -7.72 2.59 -5.48
CA LEU A 26 -6.51 2.70 -4.69
C LEU A 26 -5.49 1.67 -5.17
N ALA A 27 -4.25 2.10 -5.30
CA ALA A 27 -3.11 1.20 -5.32
C ALA A 27 -3.21 0.24 -4.12
N GLN A 28 -2.70 -0.98 -4.27
CA GLN A 28 -2.72 -1.94 -3.16
C GLN A 28 -2.15 -1.32 -1.90
N ASP A 29 -2.80 -1.59 -0.78
CA ASP A 29 -2.35 -1.16 0.52
C ASP A 29 -0.97 -1.78 0.82
N GLY A 30 0.03 -0.94 1.09
CA GLY A 30 1.38 -1.39 1.42
C GLY A 30 1.41 -2.30 2.64
N ALA A 31 0.58 -2.06 3.64
CA ALA A 31 0.46 -2.90 4.80
C ALA A 31 -0.06 -4.31 4.45
N ALA A 32 -1.07 -4.41 3.61
CA ALA A 32 -1.63 -5.68 3.19
C ALA A 32 -0.63 -6.48 2.33
N THR A 33 0.06 -5.82 1.42
CA THR A 33 1.10 -6.43 0.60
C THR A 33 2.28 -6.90 1.47
N PHE A 34 2.70 -6.10 2.43
CA PHE A 34 3.74 -6.47 3.38
C PHE A 34 3.37 -7.72 4.18
N LYS A 35 2.16 -7.79 4.70
CA LYS A 35 1.68 -8.97 5.43
C LYS A 35 1.66 -10.22 4.56
N ALA A 36 1.27 -10.08 3.30
CA ALA A 36 1.17 -11.22 2.39
C ALA A 36 2.53 -11.74 1.93
N LYS A 37 3.52 -10.87 1.72
CA LYS A 37 4.77 -11.23 1.04
C LYS A 37 6.03 -11.08 1.89
N CYS A 38 6.01 -10.26 2.92
CA CYS A 38 7.21 -9.87 3.67
C CYS A 38 7.20 -10.35 5.12
N ALA A 39 6.03 -10.41 5.75
CA ALA A 39 5.89 -10.67 7.18
C ALA A 39 6.38 -12.05 7.61
N ALA A 40 6.32 -13.05 6.73
CA ALA A 40 6.79 -14.41 7.05
C ALA A 40 8.26 -14.43 7.47
N CYS A 41 9.09 -13.56 6.88
CA CYS A 41 10.51 -13.46 7.19
C CYS A 41 10.84 -12.26 8.08
N HIS A 42 10.15 -11.14 7.92
CA HIS A 42 10.48 -9.90 8.62
C HIS A 42 9.60 -9.62 9.86
N GLY A 43 8.59 -10.45 10.09
CA GLY A 43 7.63 -10.24 11.16
C GLY A 43 6.46 -9.33 10.74
N ALA A 44 5.31 -9.52 11.38
CA ALA A 44 4.07 -8.81 11.03
C ALA A 44 4.19 -7.29 11.21
N GLU A 45 5.07 -6.85 12.09
CA GLU A 45 5.34 -5.43 12.36
C GLU A 45 6.74 -5.00 11.92
N GLY A 46 7.42 -5.81 11.13
CA GLY A 46 8.80 -5.55 10.69
C GLY A 46 9.84 -5.67 11.79
N GLN A 47 9.53 -6.39 12.87
CA GLN A 47 10.43 -6.54 14.01
C GLN A 47 11.60 -7.51 13.75
N GLY A 48 11.53 -8.28 12.66
CA GLY A 48 12.51 -9.31 12.33
C GLY A 48 12.11 -10.69 12.82
N LYS A 49 12.42 -11.68 12.02
CA LYS A 49 12.30 -13.12 12.35
C LYS A 49 13.45 -13.85 11.69
N ILE A 50 13.18 -14.57 10.58
CA ILE A 50 14.20 -15.18 9.73
C ILE A 50 15.01 -14.10 9.03
N GLY A 51 14.33 -13.05 8.54
CA GLY A 51 14.96 -11.86 7.99
C GLY A 51 15.22 -10.81 9.06
N PRO A 52 16.05 -9.81 8.76
CA PRO A 52 16.37 -8.75 9.70
C PRO A 52 15.18 -7.85 9.98
N ALA A 53 15.25 -7.13 11.10
CA ALA A 53 14.25 -6.11 11.42
C ALA A 53 14.26 -5.00 10.37
N LEU A 54 13.05 -4.56 9.99
CA LEU A 54 12.85 -3.44 9.07
C LEU A 54 12.43 -2.16 9.80
N LYS A 55 11.94 -2.29 11.04
CA LYS A 55 11.62 -1.13 11.88
C LYS A 55 12.87 -0.28 12.09
N GLY A 56 12.75 1.02 11.84
CA GLY A 56 13.87 1.92 12.01
C GLY A 56 14.97 1.77 10.98
N THR A 57 14.71 1.13 9.85
CA THR A 57 15.72 0.96 8.79
C THR A 57 16.28 2.31 8.33
N SER A 58 17.59 2.34 8.10
CA SER A 58 18.29 3.52 7.54
C SER A 58 18.11 3.67 6.03
N LEU A 59 17.58 2.63 5.35
CA LEU A 59 17.33 2.69 3.91
C LEU A 59 16.23 3.71 3.61
N SER A 60 16.40 4.46 2.51
CA SER A 60 15.35 5.33 2.01
C SER A 60 14.24 4.52 1.35
N ALA A 61 13.08 5.13 1.17
CA ALA A 61 11.97 4.50 0.45
C ALA A 61 12.39 4.11 -0.98
N ASP A 62 13.17 4.94 -1.65
CA ASP A 62 13.68 4.64 -3.00
C ASP A 62 14.63 3.46 -3.01
N GLN A 63 15.51 3.35 -2.02
CA GLN A 63 16.41 2.21 -1.89
C GLN A 63 15.64 0.91 -1.64
N ILE A 64 14.63 0.95 -0.79
CA ILE A 64 13.76 -0.21 -0.54
C ILE A 64 13.03 -0.60 -1.83
N THR A 65 12.46 0.37 -2.53
CA THR A 65 11.77 0.12 -3.81
C THR A 65 12.71 -0.52 -4.83
N ASP A 66 13.94 -0.05 -4.93
CA ASP A 66 14.94 -0.61 -5.85
C ASP A 66 15.27 -2.06 -5.51
N VAL A 67 15.46 -2.38 -4.25
CA VAL A 67 15.72 -3.77 -3.83
C VAL A 67 14.54 -4.67 -4.23
N LEU A 68 13.32 -4.21 -4.04
CA LEU A 68 12.12 -5.00 -4.33
C LEU A 68 11.89 -5.19 -5.82
N THR A 69 12.20 -4.18 -6.64
CA THR A 69 11.90 -4.18 -8.08
C THR A 69 13.06 -4.68 -8.94
N LYS A 70 14.29 -4.48 -8.52
CA LYS A 70 15.50 -4.82 -9.28
C LYS A 70 16.29 -5.96 -8.65
N GLY A 71 16.14 -6.16 -7.35
CA GLY A 71 16.99 -7.03 -6.59
C GLY A 71 18.35 -6.40 -6.28
N ASP A 72 19.11 -7.05 -5.43
CA ASP A 72 20.46 -6.63 -5.06
C ASP A 72 21.32 -7.88 -4.83
N GLU A 73 22.27 -8.12 -5.71
CA GLU A 73 23.13 -9.30 -5.65
C GLU A 73 23.99 -9.37 -4.38
N ALA A 74 24.20 -8.23 -3.72
CA ALA A 74 24.93 -8.18 -2.45
C ALA A 74 24.11 -8.69 -1.27
N LYS A 75 22.80 -8.85 -1.45
CA LYS A 75 21.90 -9.33 -0.39
C LYS A 75 21.71 -10.84 -0.46
N LYS A 76 21.16 -11.39 0.61
CA LYS A 76 20.80 -12.81 0.65
C LYS A 76 19.45 -13.04 -0.08
N PRO A 77 19.18 -14.26 -0.58
CA PRO A 77 17.87 -14.56 -1.13
C PRO A 77 16.77 -14.28 -0.11
N PRO A 78 15.58 -13.86 -0.53
CA PRO A 78 15.14 -13.69 -1.90
C PRO A 78 15.50 -12.35 -2.56
N HIS A 79 16.24 -11.48 -1.87
CA HIS A 79 16.49 -10.09 -2.31
C HIS A 79 17.58 -9.95 -3.36
N LYS A 80 18.24 -11.03 -3.75
CA LYS A 80 19.18 -11.01 -4.89
C LYS A 80 18.49 -10.73 -6.21
N LYS A 81 17.21 -11.03 -6.30
CA LYS A 81 16.38 -10.88 -7.50
C LYS A 81 15.14 -10.04 -7.18
N PRO A 82 14.45 -9.50 -8.19
CA PRO A 82 13.17 -8.86 -7.98
C PRO A 82 12.19 -9.80 -7.29
N ILE A 83 11.36 -9.25 -6.42
CA ILE A 83 10.30 -10.01 -5.75
C ILE A 83 9.20 -10.30 -6.76
N SER A 84 8.90 -11.57 -6.99
CA SER A 84 7.87 -11.98 -7.94
C SER A 84 6.48 -11.58 -7.47
N GLY A 85 5.62 -11.23 -8.41
CA GLY A 85 4.24 -10.84 -8.12
C GLY A 85 4.08 -9.48 -7.48
N LEU A 86 5.11 -8.64 -7.51
CA LEU A 86 5.11 -7.30 -6.94
C LEU A 86 5.29 -6.27 -8.05
N SER A 87 4.29 -5.43 -8.27
CA SER A 87 4.38 -4.32 -9.22
C SER A 87 5.26 -3.20 -8.67
N ALA A 88 5.69 -2.28 -9.54
CA ALA A 88 6.44 -1.11 -9.10
C ALA A 88 5.64 -0.24 -8.12
N ASP A 89 4.33 -0.11 -8.33
CA ASP A 89 3.47 0.64 -7.42
C ASP A 89 3.32 -0.06 -6.08
N ASP A 90 3.18 -1.39 -6.09
CA ASP A 90 3.16 -2.19 -4.87
C ASP A 90 4.47 -2.05 -4.10
N ALA A 91 5.60 -2.08 -4.79
CA ALA A 91 6.90 -1.91 -4.15
C ALA A 91 7.04 -0.54 -3.49
N LYS A 92 6.57 0.52 -4.14
CA LYS A 92 6.55 1.86 -3.55
C LYS A 92 5.65 1.93 -2.32
N ALA A 93 4.48 1.31 -2.38
CA ALA A 93 3.55 1.27 -1.25
C ALA A 93 4.16 0.50 -0.06
N VAL A 94 4.80 -0.63 -0.31
CA VAL A 94 5.50 -1.40 0.72
C VAL A 94 6.65 -0.59 1.32
N ALA A 95 7.44 0.09 0.48
CA ALA A 95 8.55 0.92 0.95
C ALA A 95 8.06 2.04 1.87
N ALA A 96 6.97 2.72 1.50
CA ALA A 96 6.36 3.74 2.34
C ALA A 96 5.86 3.15 3.68
N TYR A 97 5.24 1.98 3.64
CA TYR A 97 4.80 1.29 4.84
C TYR A 97 5.96 0.94 5.77
N VAL A 98 7.03 0.36 5.22
CA VAL A 98 8.24 0.01 6.00
C VAL A 98 8.84 1.24 6.66
N LYS A 99 8.92 2.36 5.96
CA LYS A 99 9.44 3.62 6.52
C LYS A 99 8.54 4.19 7.62
N SER A 100 7.28 3.82 7.65
CA SER A 100 6.34 4.25 8.69
C SER A 100 6.44 3.43 9.98
N LEU A 101 7.09 2.28 9.94
CA LEU A 101 7.25 1.40 11.12
C LEU A 101 8.22 2.03 12.12
N LYS A 102 7.81 2.06 13.37
CA LYS A 102 8.60 2.63 14.47
C LYS A 102 8.80 1.62 15.59
#